data_6b4d01e78479b53bdb81bec8bdc2224f
#
_entry.id   6b4d01e78479b53bdb81bec8bdc2224f
#
_cell.length_a   1.000
_cell.length_b   1.000
_cell.length_c   1.000
_cell.angle_alpha   90.00
_cell.angle_beta   90.00
_cell.angle_gamma   90.00
#
_symmetry.space_group_name_H-M   'P 1'
#
loop_
_entity.id
_entity.type
_entity.pdbx_description
1 polymer ?
#
loop_
_entity_poly.entity_id
_entity_poly.type
_entity_poly.pdbx_seq_one_letter_code
_entity_poly.pdbx_strand_id
1 'polypeptide(L)'
;MNQGNQNNQPLDNQNIHEPQSKSNLSEPSKIKKIKTRQTLQNEPEEDEDKVYERVKQSRFKQQNLPAWRPVPTILSIVIVFAFFGILFIILGIVLLVYSNKVKSAEVEYTDCALNEECNKQITLEDDIDSPVFIYYQLDGFYQNSRRYVKSKETDQLTGDDKDAHGECDPAEKNKDMGFPEGKLSINNSTLDPNAIAIPCGLVAKTFFNDTFKFSIGGNDLEHDETNIAFGKDKKLYDENPDPSRQWINITNEHFLVWMRPSGLPNPKKLWGRINRDLKKGEKIDVVIDNKYDVSTYKGKKKIVLSNATKFGGKNKFLGISYIVVGVLSLLCAILFPIGYKFQKGKEKDL
;
A
#
# COMPACT_ATOMS: atom_id res chain seq x y z
N MET A 1 -35.94 -44.29 -24.17
CA MET A 1 -37.00 -44.96 -23.35
C MET A 1 -36.80 -44.48 -21.91
N ASN A 2 -37.91 -43.99 -21.36
CA ASN A 2 -38.20 -43.56 -19.97
C ASN A 2 -37.37 -42.39 -19.38
N GLN A 3 -37.93 -41.18 -19.30
CA GLN A 3 -39.01 -40.60 -18.53
C GLN A 3 -38.82 -40.84 -17.02
N GLY A 4 -38.62 -39.79 -16.27
CA GLY A 4 -39.43 -38.82 -15.60
C GLY A 4 -38.88 -38.76 -14.17
N ASN A 5 -38.83 -37.70 -13.48
CA ASN A 5 -39.95 -36.97 -12.92
C ASN A 5 -39.45 -35.65 -12.24
N GLN A 6 -40.17 -34.60 -12.46
CA GLN A 6 -40.09 -33.32 -11.74
C GLN A 6 -40.71 -33.52 -10.34
N ASN A 7 -40.14 -32.93 -9.32
CA ASN A 7 -40.89 -32.55 -8.13
C ASN A 7 -40.47 -31.13 -7.71
N ASN A 8 -41.31 -30.18 -8.07
CA ASN A 8 -41.43 -28.86 -7.46
C ASN A 8 -42.00 -29.04 -6.04
N GLN A 9 -41.32 -28.49 -5.03
CA GLN A 9 -41.98 -28.12 -3.78
C GLN A 9 -41.58 -26.69 -3.37
N PRO A 10 -42.49 -25.93 -2.75
CA PRO A 10 -42.37 -24.49 -2.53
C PRO A 10 -41.53 -24.15 -1.29
N LEU A 11 -40.86 -23.00 -1.36
CA LEU A 11 -40.10 -22.40 -0.29
C LEU A 11 -41.05 -21.96 0.84
N ASP A 12 -40.91 -22.61 1.97
CA ASP A 12 -41.53 -22.21 3.24
C ASP A 12 -40.77 -21.04 3.86
N ASN A 13 -41.53 -19.98 4.17
CA ASN A 13 -41.14 -18.84 4.98
C ASN A 13 -40.74 -19.31 6.39
N GLN A 14 -39.43 -19.23 6.71
CA GLN A 14 -39.02 -19.35 8.11
C GLN A 14 -38.75 -17.96 8.71
N ASN A 15 -39.59 -17.67 9.69
CA ASN A 15 -39.55 -16.53 10.60
C ASN A 15 -38.16 -16.28 11.19
N ILE A 16 -37.65 -15.07 11.01
CA ILE A 16 -36.50 -14.55 11.75
C ILE A 16 -36.99 -14.20 13.17
N HIS A 17 -36.65 -15.04 14.16
CA HIS A 17 -36.77 -14.71 15.56
C HIS A 17 -35.62 -13.76 15.98
N GLU A 18 -35.97 -12.51 16.26
CA GLU A 18 -35.17 -11.60 17.06
C GLU A 18 -34.98 -12.13 18.48
N PRO A 19 -33.78 -12.19 19.03
CA PRO A 19 -33.60 -12.50 20.46
C PRO A 19 -33.88 -11.23 21.29
N GLN A 20 -35.03 -11.20 21.97
CA GLN A 20 -35.26 -10.20 23.03
C GLN A 20 -34.31 -10.46 24.20
N SER A 21 -33.33 -9.60 24.36
CA SER A 21 -32.49 -9.51 25.55
C SER A 21 -33.33 -8.90 26.70
N LYS A 22 -33.79 -9.73 27.61
CA LYS A 22 -34.33 -9.29 28.90
C LYS A 22 -33.19 -8.81 29.78
N SER A 23 -33.00 -7.48 29.86
CA SER A 23 -32.16 -6.87 30.88
C SER A 23 -32.85 -6.99 32.24
N ASN A 24 -32.32 -7.83 33.12
CA ASN A 24 -32.68 -7.86 34.53
C ASN A 24 -32.17 -6.56 35.18
N LEU A 25 -33.06 -5.59 35.35
CA LEU A 25 -32.83 -4.43 36.20
C LEU A 25 -32.89 -4.88 37.66
N SER A 26 -31.75 -5.03 38.32
CA SER A 26 -31.67 -5.19 39.75
C SER A 26 -32.05 -3.85 40.43
N GLU A 27 -33.03 -3.90 41.34
CA GLU A 27 -33.41 -2.72 42.12
C GLU A 27 -32.23 -2.06 42.86
N PRO A 28 -32.08 -0.75 42.80
CA PRO A 28 -31.05 -0.05 43.56
C PRO A 28 -31.35 -0.10 45.06
N SER A 29 -30.38 -0.56 45.85
CA SER A 29 -30.49 -0.70 47.29
C SER A 29 -30.93 0.57 47.95
N LYS A 30 -31.81 0.47 49.00
CA LYS A 30 -32.40 1.58 49.79
C LYS A 30 -31.39 2.60 50.33
N ILE A 31 -30.13 2.21 50.52
CA ILE A 31 -29.03 3.06 51.01
C ILE A 31 -28.65 4.20 50.02
N LYS A 32 -28.72 3.93 48.70
CA LYS A 32 -28.44 4.99 47.69
C LYS A 32 -29.54 6.02 47.57
N LYS A 33 -30.82 5.66 47.88
CA LYS A 33 -31.93 6.62 47.85
C LYS A 33 -31.86 7.67 48.99
N ILE A 34 -31.34 7.28 50.15
CA ILE A 34 -31.22 8.20 51.28
C ILE A 34 -30.11 9.25 51.07
N LYS A 35 -28.97 8.85 50.53
CA LYS A 35 -27.88 9.78 50.17
C LYS A 35 -28.27 10.74 49.05
N THR A 36 -29.02 10.30 48.07
CA THR A 36 -29.46 11.17 46.95
C THR A 36 -30.47 12.21 47.40
N ARG A 37 -31.32 11.88 48.41
CA ARG A 37 -32.34 12.81 48.93
C ARG A 37 -31.74 13.89 49.84
N GLN A 38 -30.66 13.57 50.58
CA GLN A 38 -29.98 14.54 51.44
C GLN A 38 -29.05 15.51 50.65
N THR A 39 -28.52 15.08 49.54
CA THR A 39 -27.72 15.96 48.65
C THR A 39 -28.56 16.91 47.79
N LEU A 40 -29.84 16.54 47.55
CA LEU A 40 -30.77 17.42 46.80
C LEU A 40 -31.42 18.53 47.69
N GLN A 41 -31.36 18.41 49.02
CA GLN A 41 -31.93 19.41 49.94
C GLN A 41 -30.98 20.58 50.25
N ASN A 42 -29.73 20.53 49.83
CA ASN A 42 -28.73 21.59 50.08
C ASN A 42 -28.23 22.33 48.82
N GLU A 43 -28.84 22.05 47.65
CA GLU A 43 -28.63 22.96 46.53
C GLU A 43 -29.58 24.18 46.71
N PRO A 44 -29.09 25.43 46.68
CA PRO A 44 -29.97 26.58 46.66
C PRO A 44 -30.93 26.42 45.49
N GLU A 45 -32.23 26.55 45.73
CA GLU A 45 -33.22 26.64 44.64
C GLU A 45 -32.77 27.77 43.70
N GLU A 46 -32.14 27.37 42.61
CA GLU A 46 -31.82 28.37 41.57
C GLU A 46 -33.16 28.85 41.02
N ASP A 47 -33.35 30.17 41.19
CA ASP A 47 -34.52 30.89 40.70
C ASP A 47 -34.81 30.45 39.25
N GLU A 48 -35.93 29.75 39.02
CA GLU A 48 -36.31 29.16 37.73
C GLU A 48 -36.26 30.21 36.63
N ASP A 49 -36.59 31.46 36.95
CA ASP A 49 -36.51 32.57 36.01
C ASP A 49 -35.07 32.87 35.57
N LYS A 50 -34.11 32.76 36.48
CA LYS A 50 -32.69 32.98 36.19
C LYS A 50 -32.09 31.82 35.35
N VAL A 51 -32.56 30.60 35.59
CA VAL A 51 -32.18 29.45 34.78
C VAL A 51 -32.74 29.56 33.35
N TYR A 52 -34.04 29.98 33.26
CA TYR A 52 -34.68 30.22 31.98
C TYR A 52 -34.00 31.31 31.17
N GLU A 53 -33.68 32.45 31.78
CA GLU A 53 -32.94 33.55 31.12
C GLU A 53 -31.52 33.12 30.66
N ARG A 54 -30.79 32.37 31.50
CA ARG A 54 -29.46 31.79 31.11
C ARG A 54 -29.59 30.83 29.92
N VAL A 55 -30.63 30.01 29.87
CA VAL A 55 -30.87 29.10 28.72
C VAL A 55 -31.20 29.92 27.49
N LYS A 56 -32.05 30.92 27.60
CA LYS A 56 -32.47 31.82 26.52
C LYS A 56 -31.33 32.65 25.94
N GLN A 57 -30.37 33.09 26.79
CA GLN A 57 -29.20 33.82 26.36
C GLN A 57 -28.08 32.94 25.80
N SER A 58 -28.06 31.67 26.07
CA SER A 58 -27.04 30.77 25.60
C SER A 58 -27.26 30.36 24.12
N ARG A 59 -26.46 30.92 23.22
CA ARG A 59 -26.48 30.58 21.80
C ARG A 59 -26.32 29.09 21.53
N PHE A 60 -25.55 28.37 22.36
CA PHE A 60 -25.34 26.95 22.30
C PHE A 60 -26.62 26.17 22.65
N LYS A 61 -27.25 26.50 23.78
CA LYS A 61 -28.48 25.86 24.24
C LYS A 61 -29.66 26.15 23.31
N GLN A 62 -29.65 27.32 22.67
CA GLN A 62 -30.65 27.72 21.68
C GLN A 62 -30.29 27.21 20.26
N GLN A 63 -29.18 26.44 20.10
CA GLN A 63 -28.69 25.97 18.80
C GLN A 63 -28.48 27.08 17.76
N ASN A 64 -28.25 28.29 18.20
CA ASN A 64 -28.07 29.49 17.37
C ASN A 64 -26.60 29.94 17.41
N LEU A 65 -25.69 29.01 17.12
CA LEU A 65 -24.26 29.30 17.03
C LEU A 65 -23.98 30.13 15.77
N PRO A 66 -23.13 31.17 15.87
CA PRO A 66 -22.68 31.88 14.70
C PRO A 66 -21.87 30.93 13.82
N ALA A 67 -22.40 30.58 12.66
CA ALA A 67 -21.70 29.76 11.67
C ALA A 67 -21.24 30.65 10.53
N TRP A 68 -19.98 30.48 10.13
CA TRP A 68 -19.50 31.06 8.89
C TRP A 68 -20.18 30.35 7.71
N ARG A 69 -21.03 31.07 7.00
CA ARG A 69 -21.76 30.57 5.81
C ARG A 69 -21.36 31.42 4.60
N PRO A 70 -20.22 31.06 3.95
CA PRO A 70 -19.84 31.78 2.74
C PRO A 70 -20.85 31.48 1.63
N VAL A 71 -21.49 32.51 1.12
CA VAL A 71 -22.31 32.41 -0.09
C VAL A 71 -21.37 32.70 -1.26
N PRO A 72 -21.00 31.66 -2.07
CA PRO A 72 -20.11 31.89 -3.18
C PRO A 72 -20.80 32.74 -4.26
N THR A 73 -20.19 33.85 -4.61
CA THR A 73 -20.62 34.63 -5.79
C THR A 73 -20.06 33.97 -7.05
N ILE A 74 -20.72 34.19 -8.19
CA ILE A 74 -20.23 33.62 -9.45
C ILE A 74 -18.80 34.05 -9.76
N LEU A 75 -18.48 35.32 -9.48
CA LEU A 75 -17.13 35.82 -9.68
C LEU A 75 -16.12 35.07 -8.82
N SER A 76 -16.45 34.81 -7.55
CA SER A 76 -15.52 34.03 -6.67
C SER A 76 -15.36 32.58 -7.13
N ILE A 77 -16.43 31.95 -7.63
CA ILE A 77 -16.36 30.61 -8.24
C ILE A 77 -15.43 30.61 -9.44
N VAL A 78 -15.62 31.55 -10.38
CA VAL A 78 -14.77 31.66 -11.57
C VAL A 78 -13.30 31.86 -11.21
N ILE A 79 -13.01 32.78 -10.26
CA ILE A 79 -11.63 33.04 -9.82
C ILE A 79 -11.00 31.77 -9.21
N VAL A 80 -11.72 31.05 -8.35
CA VAL A 80 -11.21 29.83 -7.71
C VAL A 80 -10.94 28.74 -8.76
N PHE A 81 -11.87 28.47 -9.65
CA PHE A 81 -11.68 27.45 -10.69
C PHE A 81 -10.58 27.84 -11.68
N ALA A 82 -10.48 29.11 -12.07
CA ALA A 82 -9.42 29.58 -12.95
C ALA A 82 -8.04 29.48 -12.29
N PHE A 83 -7.93 29.89 -11.00
CA PHE A 83 -6.69 29.79 -10.25
C PHE A 83 -6.20 28.34 -10.13
N PHE A 84 -7.05 27.42 -9.65
CA PHE A 84 -6.69 26.02 -9.54
C PHE A 84 -6.46 25.35 -10.89
N GLY A 85 -7.24 25.72 -11.92
CA GLY A 85 -7.05 25.21 -13.26
C GLY A 85 -5.66 25.53 -13.81
N ILE A 86 -5.23 26.79 -13.72
CA ILE A 86 -3.88 27.22 -14.15
C ILE A 86 -2.81 26.54 -13.29
N LEU A 87 -2.97 26.52 -11.97
CA LEU A 87 -2.02 25.90 -11.05
C LEU A 87 -1.81 24.41 -11.38
N PHE A 88 -2.87 23.65 -11.59
CA PHE A 88 -2.79 22.22 -11.90
C PHE A 88 -2.16 21.97 -13.27
N ILE A 89 -2.43 22.80 -14.28
CA ILE A 89 -1.76 22.68 -15.59
C ILE A 89 -0.25 22.89 -15.44
N ILE A 90 0.16 23.94 -14.73
CA ILE A 90 1.60 24.21 -14.50
C ILE A 90 2.26 23.04 -13.78
N LEU A 91 1.66 22.56 -12.68
CA LEU A 91 2.18 21.40 -11.93
C LEU A 91 2.24 20.15 -12.81
N GLY A 92 1.21 19.90 -13.62
CA GLY A 92 1.15 18.77 -14.53
C GLY A 92 2.26 18.81 -15.58
N ILE A 93 2.53 19.97 -16.17
CA ILE A 93 3.63 20.16 -17.15
C ILE A 93 4.97 19.91 -16.47
N VAL A 94 5.21 20.48 -15.29
CA VAL A 94 6.44 20.26 -14.52
C VAL A 94 6.66 18.79 -14.26
N LEU A 95 5.65 18.08 -13.77
CA LEU A 95 5.71 16.64 -13.49
C LEU A 95 6.00 15.82 -14.76
N LEU A 96 5.40 16.16 -15.91
CA LEU A 96 5.66 15.47 -17.17
C LEU A 96 7.11 15.69 -17.65
N VAL A 97 7.61 16.92 -17.56
CA VAL A 97 9.00 17.22 -17.92
C VAL A 97 9.98 16.40 -17.09
N TYR A 98 9.80 16.35 -15.76
CA TYR A 98 10.64 15.53 -14.89
C TYR A 98 10.46 14.05 -15.14
N SER A 99 9.25 13.57 -15.37
CA SER A 99 8.98 12.17 -15.70
C SER A 99 9.65 11.72 -17.01
N ASN A 100 9.74 12.62 -18.01
CA ASN A 100 10.39 12.32 -19.30
C ASN A 100 11.93 12.28 -19.20
N LYS A 101 12.53 12.87 -18.15
CA LYS A 101 13.97 12.76 -17.88
C LYS A 101 14.36 11.39 -17.35
N VAL A 102 13.40 10.63 -16.80
CA VAL A 102 13.65 9.27 -16.33
C VAL A 102 13.77 8.35 -17.54
N LYS A 103 14.95 7.79 -17.73
CA LYS A 103 15.27 6.81 -18.75
C LYS A 103 15.31 5.43 -18.13
N SER A 104 14.88 4.42 -18.88
CA SER A 104 14.90 3.04 -18.42
C SER A 104 15.10 2.08 -19.57
N ALA A 105 15.84 1.02 -19.32
CA ALA A 105 15.99 -0.13 -20.18
C ALA A 105 15.60 -1.39 -19.42
N GLU A 106 14.93 -2.35 -20.07
CA GLU A 106 14.47 -3.56 -19.42
C GLU A 106 14.70 -4.81 -20.30
N VAL A 107 14.85 -5.94 -19.66
CA VAL A 107 14.86 -7.25 -20.32
C VAL A 107 13.98 -8.22 -19.55
N GLU A 108 13.14 -8.96 -20.27
CA GLU A 108 12.35 -10.08 -19.74
C GLU A 108 13.19 -11.36 -19.77
N TYR A 109 13.14 -12.14 -18.68
CA TYR A 109 13.85 -13.42 -18.55
C TYR A 109 12.96 -14.56 -18.02
N THR A 110 11.66 -14.45 -18.23
CA THR A 110 10.66 -15.46 -17.83
C THR A 110 10.90 -16.81 -18.52
N ASP A 111 11.50 -16.80 -19.70
CA ASP A 111 11.83 -17.97 -20.51
C ASP A 111 13.09 -18.74 -20.05
N CYS A 112 13.82 -18.21 -19.07
CA CYS A 112 14.96 -18.90 -18.48
C CYS A 112 14.51 -20.15 -17.71
N ALA A 113 15.24 -21.27 -17.88
CA ALA A 113 14.96 -22.49 -17.14
C ALA A 113 15.18 -22.29 -15.64
N LEU A 114 14.31 -22.88 -14.82
CA LEU A 114 14.40 -22.78 -13.36
C LEU A 114 15.60 -23.58 -12.85
N ASN A 115 16.33 -23.02 -11.89
CA ASN A 115 17.57 -23.55 -11.28
C ASN A 115 18.75 -23.67 -12.26
N GLU A 116 18.75 -22.87 -13.33
CA GLU A 116 19.85 -22.79 -14.28
C GLU A 116 20.33 -21.33 -14.44
N GLU A 117 21.60 -21.18 -14.84
CA GLU A 117 22.14 -19.88 -15.25
C GLU A 117 21.62 -19.53 -16.67
N CYS A 118 21.16 -18.31 -16.82
CA CYS A 118 20.63 -17.79 -18.07
C CYS A 118 21.31 -16.48 -18.44
N ASN A 119 21.68 -16.31 -19.71
CA ASN A 119 22.31 -15.11 -20.23
C ASN A 119 21.31 -14.25 -20.99
N LYS A 120 21.16 -13.00 -20.61
CA LYS A 120 20.35 -12.00 -21.31
C LYS A 120 21.19 -10.75 -21.61
N GLN A 121 20.79 -10.00 -22.62
CA GLN A 121 21.44 -8.77 -23.01
C GLN A 121 20.46 -7.60 -23.00
N ILE A 122 20.84 -6.50 -22.34
CA ILE A 122 20.09 -5.24 -22.33
C ILE A 122 20.81 -4.28 -23.27
N THR A 123 20.15 -3.84 -24.34
CA THR A 123 20.67 -2.78 -25.22
C THR A 123 20.08 -1.45 -24.84
N LEU A 124 20.90 -0.44 -24.61
CA LEU A 124 20.46 0.88 -24.18
C LEU A 124 20.00 1.72 -25.38
N GLU A 125 18.76 2.17 -25.34
CA GLU A 125 18.18 3.06 -26.37
C GLU A 125 18.47 4.54 -26.10
N ASP A 126 18.71 4.90 -24.86
CA ASP A 126 18.99 6.26 -24.37
C ASP A 126 20.19 6.23 -23.42
N ASP A 127 20.82 7.40 -23.21
CA ASP A 127 21.78 7.59 -22.12
C ASP A 127 21.06 7.54 -20.78
N ILE A 128 21.62 6.84 -19.81
CA ILE A 128 21.10 6.76 -18.44
C ILE A 128 22.17 7.33 -17.49
N ASP A 129 21.85 8.49 -16.90
CA ASP A 129 22.78 9.19 -15.99
C ASP A 129 22.87 8.47 -14.64
N SER A 130 24.07 8.49 -14.06
CA SER A 130 24.36 7.98 -12.71
C SER A 130 23.59 8.75 -11.62
N PRO A 131 23.14 8.08 -10.53
CA PRO A 131 23.20 6.65 -10.29
C PRO A 131 22.13 5.87 -11.06
N VAL A 132 22.53 4.77 -11.70
CA VAL A 132 21.59 3.87 -12.38
C VAL A 132 21.16 2.79 -11.42
N PHE A 133 19.86 2.76 -11.10
CA PHE A 133 19.26 1.77 -10.21
C PHE A 133 18.92 0.50 -10.97
N ILE A 134 19.26 -0.62 -10.38
CA ILE A 134 18.92 -1.97 -10.85
C ILE A 134 17.69 -2.41 -10.09
N TYR A 135 16.63 -2.78 -10.80
CA TYR A 135 15.42 -3.33 -10.22
C TYR A 135 15.12 -4.68 -10.83
N TYR A 136 14.54 -5.57 -10.02
CA TYR A 136 13.76 -6.68 -10.57
C TYR A 136 12.27 -6.36 -10.46
N GLN A 137 11.50 -6.84 -11.42
CA GLN A 137 10.06 -6.66 -11.48
C GLN A 137 9.37 -8.00 -11.71
N LEU A 138 8.33 -8.24 -10.94
CA LEU A 138 7.48 -9.42 -11.05
C LEU A 138 6.10 -8.98 -11.52
N ASP A 139 5.73 -9.28 -12.76
CA ASP A 139 4.41 -8.94 -13.28
C ASP A 139 3.39 -10.00 -12.85
N GLY A 140 2.22 -9.56 -12.38
CA GLY A 140 1.13 -10.43 -11.94
C GLY A 140 1.25 -10.93 -10.50
N PHE A 141 2.19 -10.41 -9.70
CA PHE A 141 2.35 -10.79 -8.29
C PHE A 141 1.69 -9.78 -7.35
N TYR A 142 0.59 -10.17 -6.71
CA TYR A 142 -0.25 -9.28 -5.90
C TYR A 142 0.19 -9.24 -4.44
N GLN A 143 1.26 -8.50 -4.13
CA GLN A 143 1.72 -8.29 -2.75
C GLN A 143 0.74 -7.50 -1.89
N ASN A 144 -0.20 -6.75 -2.50
CA ASN A 144 -1.17 -5.92 -1.80
C ASN A 144 -2.44 -6.67 -1.36
N SER A 145 -2.55 -7.97 -1.63
CA SER A 145 -3.71 -8.74 -1.17
C SER A 145 -3.74 -8.81 0.36
N ARG A 146 -4.93 -8.65 0.96
CA ARG A 146 -5.10 -8.61 2.42
C ARG A 146 -4.53 -9.85 3.13
N ARG A 147 -4.72 -11.03 2.53
CA ARG A 147 -4.21 -12.29 3.08
C ARG A 147 -2.67 -12.30 3.09
N TYR A 148 -2.06 -11.85 2.02
CA TYR A 148 -0.61 -11.80 1.87
C TYR A 148 0.02 -10.81 2.87
N VAL A 149 -0.46 -9.55 2.89
CA VAL A 149 0.11 -8.49 3.74
C VAL A 149 0.02 -8.81 5.24
N LYS A 150 -1.04 -9.52 5.66
CA LYS A 150 -1.24 -9.93 7.05
C LYS A 150 -0.38 -11.11 7.45
N SER A 151 0.01 -11.98 6.51
CA SER A 151 0.73 -13.21 6.79
C SER A 151 2.21 -12.94 7.04
N LYS A 152 2.52 -12.43 8.21
CA LYS A 152 3.87 -12.19 8.76
C LYS A 152 3.80 -11.92 10.25
N GLU A 153 4.80 -12.35 11.00
CA GLU A 153 4.95 -11.99 12.41
C GLU A 153 5.95 -10.83 12.55
N THR A 154 5.47 -9.71 13.10
CA THR A 154 6.29 -8.49 13.20
C THR A 154 7.32 -8.60 14.33
N ASP A 155 6.96 -9.23 15.43
CA ASP A 155 7.84 -9.37 16.59
C ASP A 155 9.09 -10.19 16.23
N GLN A 156 8.92 -11.28 15.44
CA GLN A 156 10.07 -12.04 14.91
C GLN A 156 11.02 -11.19 14.05
N LEU A 157 10.47 -10.21 13.31
CA LEU A 157 11.28 -9.33 12.48
C LEU A 157 12.02 -8.25 13.27
N THR A 158 11.61 -8.00 14.51
CA THR A 158 12.25 -7.04 15.41
C THR A 158 13.18 -7.70 16.44
N GLY A 159 13.51 -8.96 16.24
CA GLY A 159 14.45 -9.71 17.09
C GLY A 159 13.80 -10.36 18.33
N ASP A 160 12.48 -10.32 18.46
CA ASP A 160 11.78 -11.04 19.53
C ASP A 160 11.59 -12.52 19.15
N ASP A 161 11.93 -13.44 20.08
CA ASP A 161 11.71 -14.88 19.92
C ASP A 161 10.28 -15.26 20.34
N LYS A 162 9.30 -14.71 19.62
CA LYS A 162 7.89 -15.06 19.85
C LYS A 162 7.40 -16.09 18.86
N ASP A 163 6.62 -17.02 19.40
CA ASP A 163 5.86 -17.94 18.56
C ASP A 163 4.73 -17.20 17.87
N ALA A 164 4.58 -17.43 16.56
CA ALA A 164 3.47 -16.89 15.80
C ALA A 164 2.15 -17.55 16.25
N HIS A 165 1.17 -16.74 16.61
CA HIS A 165 -0.15 -17.20 17.05
C HIS A 165 -1.20 -17.04 15.94
N GLY A 166 -0.91 -17.60 14.73
CA GLY A 166 -1.80 -17.55 13.57
C GLY A 166 -1.63 -16.33 12.67
N GLU A 167 -0.74 -15.38 13.00
CA GLU A 167 -0.43 -14.24 12.14
C GLU A 167 0.25 -14.66 10.84
N CYS A 168 0.96 -15.79 10.88
CA CYS A 168 1.70 -16.34 9.74
C CYS A 168 0.90 -17.28 8.84
N ASP A 169 -0.39 -17.56 9.16
CA ASP A 169 -1.20 -18.48 8.35
C ASP A 169 -1.22 -18.06 6.87
N PRO A 170 -1.04 -19.00 5.93
CA PRO A 170 -0.89 -20.46 6.00
C PRO A 170 0.58 -20.94 6.01
N ALA A 171 1.57 -20.12 6.24
CA ALA A 171 2.99 -20.47 6.21
C ALA A 171 3.64 -20.23 7.58
N GLU A 172 3.21 -21.00 8.59
CA GLU A 172 3.63 -20.81 9.97
C GLU A 172 4.87 -21.66 10.32
N LYS A 173 4.89 -22.92 9.93
CA LYS A 173 5.96 -23.87 10.26
C LYS A 173 6.97 -24.02 9.11
N ASN A 174 8.16 -24.51 9.44
CA ASN A 174 9.21 -24.72 8.45
C ASN A 174 8.75 -25.61 7.29
N LYS A 175 7.95 -26.66 7.53
CA LYS A 175 7.36 -27.48 6.47
C LYS A 175 6.39 -26.72 5.55
N ASP A 176 5.71 -25.70 6.08
CA ASP A 176 4.75 -24.90 5.33
C ASP A 176 5.45 -23.86 4.43
N MET A 177 6.71 -23.56 4.71
CA MET A 177 7.54 -22.66 3.91
C MET A 177 7.96 -23.25 2.57
N GLY A 178 7.85 -24.57 2.38
CA GLY A 178 8.24 -25.24 1.15
C GLY A 178 9.75 -25.47 1.02
N PHE A 179 10.46 -25.50 2.13
CA PHE A 179 11.90 -25.79 2.15
C PHE A 179 12.18 -27.24 1.73
N PRO A 180 13.34 -27.48 1.07
CA PRO A 180 13.80 -28.82 0.81
C PRO A 180 14.10 -29.56 2.13
N GLU A 181 14.06 -30.87 2.09
CA GLU A 181 14.42 -31.72 3.23
C GLU A 181 15.86 -31.42 3.69
N GLY A 182 16.08 -31.30 5.01
CA GLY A 182 17.39 -30.96 5.56
C GLY A 182 17.78 -29.48 5.43
N LYS A 183 16.83 -28.56 5.19
CA LYS A 183 17.12 -27.11 5.15
C LYS A 183 17.88 -26.68 6.41
N LEU A 184 18.99 -25.99 6.19
CA LEU A 184 19.82 -25.45 7.27
C LEU A 184 19.38 -24.03 7.66
N SER A 185 19.55 -23.72 8.93
CA SER A 185 19.48 -22.38 9.49
C SER A 185 20.72 -21.55 9.12
N ILE A 186 20.73 -20.27 9.47
CA ILE A 186 21.87 -19.36 9.21
C ILE A 186 23.16 -19.77 9.95
N ASN A 187 23.04 -20.53 11.03
CA ASN A 187 24.19 -21.08 11.76
C ASN A 187 24.55 -22.54 11.39
N ASN A 188 24.00 -23.04 10.24
CA ASN A 188 24.19 -24.40 9.71
C ASN A 188 23.59 -25.54 10.58
N SER A 189 22.66 -25.25 11.48
CA SER A 189 21.85 -26.27 12.15
C SER A 189 20.68 -26.70 11.29
N THR A 190 20.29 -27.97 11.32
CA THR A 190 19.13 -28.46 10.60
C THR A 190 17.85 -27.92 11.25
N LEU A 191 16.98 -27.31 10.44
CA LEU A 191 15.68 -26.80 10.91
C LEU A 191 14.70 -27.96 11.16
N ASP A 192 14.01 -27.92 12.31
CA ASP A 192 12.90 -28.84 12.58
C ASP A 192 11.70 -28.49 11.70
N PRO A 193 11.21 -29.40 10.84
CA PRO A 193 10.04 -29.15 9.97
C PRO A 193 8.76 -28.74 10.71
N ASN A 194 8.60 -29.17 11.97
CA ASN A 194 7.41 -28.89 12.78
C ASN A 194 7.53 -27.63 13.64
N ALA A 195 8.74 -27.09 13.79
CA ALA A 195 8.96 -25.82 14.47
C ALA A 195 8.40 -24.65 13.65
N ILE A 196 8.06 -23.57 14.34
CA ILE A 196 7.67 -22.30 13.72
C ILE A 196 8.86 -21.75 12.92
N ALA A 197 8.59 -21.36 11.69
CA ALA A 197 9.59 -20.74 10.84
C ALA A 197 9.95 -19.33 11.34
N ILE A 198 11.22 -18.97 11.32
CA ILE A 198 11.68 -17.63 11.68
C ILE A 198 12.53 -17.07 10.53
N PRO A 199 12.05 -16.02 9.86
CA PRO A 199 10.71 -15.41 9.90
C PRO A 199 9.65 -16.30 9.22
N CYS A 200 8.40 -16.25 9.72
CA CYS A 200 7.28 -16.97 9.16
C CYS A 200 6.38 -16.09 8.26
N GLY A 201 5.42 -16.72 7.59
CA GLY A 201 4.37 -16.08 6.82
C GLY A 201 4.62 -16.02 5.30
N LEU A 202 3.53 -15.74 4.55
CA LEU A 202 3.58 -15.70 3.09
C LEU A 202 4.56 -14.66 2.55
N VAL A 203 4.71 -13.52 3.23
CA VAL A 203 5.62 -12.46 2.78
C VAL A 203 7.05 -12.95 2.81
N ALA A 204 7.47 -13.62 3.88
CA ALA A 204 8.80 -14.21 4.00
C ALA A 204 8.98 -15.42 3.06
N LYS A 205 7.98 -16.32 3.02
CA LYS A 205 8.00 -17.54 2.19
C LYS A 205 8.29 -17.26 0.71
N THR A 206 7.77 -16.15 0.20
CA THR A 206 7.89 -15.78 -1.22
C THR A 206 9.06 -14.85 -1.48
N PHE A 207 10.06 -14.83 -0.62
CA PHE A 207 11.26 -14.04 -0.80
C PHE A 207 11.91 -14.33 -2.16
N PHE A 208 12.23 -13.25 -2.89
CA PHE A 208 12.86 -13.33 -4.20
C PHE A 208 14.32 -13.74 -4.06
N ASN A 209 14.73 -14.77 -4.79
CA ASN A 209 16.03 -15.44 -4.64
C ASN A 209 16.83 -15.62 -5.94
N ASP A 210 16.43 -14.99 -7.06
CA ASP A 210 17.30 -14.87 -8.22
C ASP A 210 18.50 -13.96 -7.90
N THR A 211 19.65 -14.21 -8.53
CA THR A 211 20.83 -13.33 -8.41
C THR A 211 21.34 -12.93 -9.80
N PHE A 212 22.01 -11.77 -9.87
CA PHE A 212 22.40 -11.15 -11.13
C PHE A 212 23.89 -10.78 -11.11
N LYS A 213 24.57 -11.00 -12.24
CA LYS A 213 25.90 -10.47 -12.50
C LYS A 213 25.85 -9.68 -13.81
N PHE A 214 26.45 -8.52 -13.82
CA PHE A 214 26.42 -7.61 -14.96
C PHE A 214 27.82 -7.45 -15.56
N SER A 215 27.91 -7.42 -16.90
CA SER A 215 29.17 -7.17 -17.62
C SER A 215 28.93 -6.36 -18.88
N ILE A 216 29.97 -5.69 -19.37
CA ILE A 216 29.98 -4.94 -20.63
C ILE A 216 31.21 -5.33 -21.41
N GLY A 217 31.02 -5.89 -22.60
CA GLY A 217 32.14 -6.31 -23.46
C GLY A 217 33.06 -7.34 -22.78
N GLY A 218 32.53 -8.19 -21.90
CA GLY A 218 33.28 -9.19 -21.16
C GLY A 218 33.96 -8.70 -19.89
N ASN A 219 33.88 -7.40 -19.56
CA ASN A 219 34.37 -6.84 -18.30
C ASN A 219 33.24 -6.72 -17.28
N ASP A 220 33.50 -7.12 -16.05
CA ASP A 220 32.53 -6.99 -14.96
C ASP A 220 32.10 -5.53 -14.77
N LEU A 221 30.79 -5.33 -14.66
CA LEU A 221 30.19 -4.05 -14.36
C LEU A 221 29.94 -3.97 -12.85
N GLU A 222 30.80 -3.22 -12.16
CA GLU A 222 30.68 -3.01 -10.73
C GLU A 222 29.33 -2.38 -10.37
N HIS A 223 28.65 -2.97 -9.40
CA HIS A 223 27.39 -2.48 -8.84
C HIS A 223 27.41 -2.62 -7.32
N ASP A 224 26.66 -1.75 -6.66
CA ASP A 224 26.59 -1.66 -5.21
C ASP A 224 25.18 -2.13 -4.75
N GLU A 225 25.16 -3.18 -3.95
CA GLU A 225 23.94 -3.76 -3.36
C GLU A 225 23.71 -3.32 -1.92
N THR A 226 24.54 -2.37 -1.42
CA THR A 226 24.41 -1.83 -0.06
C THR A 226 23.52 -0.59 -0.01
N ASN A 227 22.93 -0.32 1.14
CA ASN A 227 22.03 0.83 1.36
C ASN A 227 20.86 0.89 0.37
N ILE A 228 20.36 -0.27 -0.06
CA ILE A 228 19.18 -0.42 -0.91
C ILE A 228 17.88 -0.44 -0.09
N ALA A 229 17.94 -0.85 1.16
CA ALA A 229 16.78 -0.90 2.05
C ALA A 229 16.46 0.49 2.63
N PHE A 230 15.18 0.69 2.95
CA PHE A 230 14.72 1.93 3.57
C PHE A 230 15.31 2.09 4.97
N GLY A 231 15.87 3.25 5.27
CA GLY A 231 16.64 3.46 6.50
C GLY A 231 15.87 3.26 7.81
N LYS A 232 14.54 3.38 7.82
CA LYS A 232 13.73 3.03 8.99
C LYS A 232 13.59 1.53 9.17
N ASP A 233 13.50 0.76 8.07
CA ASP A 233 13.39 -0.70 8.12
C ASP A 233 14.70 -1.30 8.64
N LYS A 234 15.85 -0.78 8.19
CA LYS A 234 17.19 -1.16 8.71
C LYS A 234 17.36 -0.94 10.21
N LYS A 235 16.61 0.00 10.80
CA LYS A 235 16.65 0.27 12.26
C LYS A 235 15.61 -0.53 13.04
N LEU A 236 14.60 -1.03 12.37
CA LEU A 236 13.48 -1.74 12.98
C LEU A 236 13.71 -3.24 13.00
N TYR A 237 14.31 -3.79 11.94
CA TYR A 237 14.53 -5.22 11.80
C TYR A 237 15.84 -5.60 12.51
N ASP A 238 15.78 -6.68 13.29
CA ASP A 238 16.90 -7.22 14.04
C ASP A 238 16.91 -8.74 13.96
N GLU A 239 18.10 -9.36 14.16
CA GLU A 239 18.23 -10.79 14.11
C GLU A 239 17.60 -11.45 15.35
N ASN A 240 17.05 -12.65 15.14
CA ASN A 240 16.54 -13.45 16.25
C ASN A 240 17.70 -13.82 17.20
N PRO A 241 17.48 -13.81 18.54
CA PRO A 241 18.47 -14.21 19.53
C PRO A 241 18.99 -15.64 19.34
N ASP A 242 18.19 -16.51 18.71
CA ASP A 242 18.58 -17.88 18.38
C ASP A 242 18.73 -18.08 16.86
N PRO A 243 19.94 -17.90 16.31
CA PRO A 243 20.21 -18.10 14.88
C PRO A 243 19.98 -19.54 14.40
N SER A 244 19.88 -20.53 15.32
CA SER A 244 19.63 -21.93 14.95
C SER A 244 18.21 -22.18 14.43
N ARG A 245 17.28 -21.29 14.73
CA ARG A 245 15.87 -21.34 14.30
C ARG A 245 15.60 -20.52 13.04
N GLN A 246 16.56 -19.67 12.64
CA GLN A 246 16.39 -18.67 11.59
C GLN A 246 16.86 -19.21 10.24
N TRP A 247 16.00 -19.18 9.22
CA TRP A 247 16.30 -19.73 7.89
C TRP A 247 16.92 -18.72 6.92
N ILE A 248 16.86 -17.43 7.22
CA ILE A 248 17.43 -16.32 6.45
C ILE A 248 17.88 -15.21 7.41
N ASN A 249 18.91 -14.47 7.02
CA ASN A 249 19.30 -13.28 7.75
C ASN A 249 18.26 -12.18 7.55
N ILE A 250 17.56 -11.80 8.64
CA ILE A 250 16.48 -10.82 8.65
C ILE A 250 17.00 -9.40 8.35
N THR A 251 18.27 -9.12 8.71
CA THR A 251 18.89 -7.81 8.46
C THR A 251 19.48 -7.67 7.04
N ASN A 252 19.40 -8.72 6.21
CA ASN A 252 19.82 -8.67 4.81
C ASN A 252 18.98 -7.62 4.04
N GLU A 253 19.64 -6.69 3.38
CA GLU A 253 18.94 -5.57 2.73
C GLU A 253 18.00 -6.01 1.61
N HIS A 254 18.32 -7.06 0.85
CA HIS A 254 17.39 -7.62 -0.15
C HIS A 254 16.13 -8.17 0.51
N PHE A 255 16.27 -8.82 1.68
CA PHE A 255 15.13 -9.27 2.45
C PHE A 255 14.28 -8.09 2.96
N LEU A 256 14.90 -7.05 3.50
CA LEU A 256 14.21 -5.83 3.94
C LEU A 256 13.43 -5.16 2.79
N VAL A 257 14.04 -5.06 1.62
CA VAL A 257 13.39 -4.52 0.41
C VAL A 257 12.18 -5.37 0.00
N TRP A 258 12.31 -6.70 0.13
CA TRP A 258 11.21 -7.63 -0.17
C TRP A 258 10.05 -7.50 0.82
N MET A 259 10.33 -7.46 2.11
CA MET A 259 9.34 -7.42 3.19
C MET A 259 8.44 -6.19 3.17
N ARG A 260 8.77 -5.16 2.38
CA ARG A 260 7.94 -3.99 2.14
C ARG A 260 7.01 -4.25 0.94
N PRO A 261 5.71 -4.60 1.15
CA PRO A 261 4.82 -4.96 0.06
C PRO A 261 4.60 -3.81 -0.93
N SER A 262 4.51 -4.16 -2.21
CA SER A 262 4.12 -3.20 -3.26
C SER A 262 2.61 -3.00 -3.25
N GLY A 263 2.15 -1.76 -3.43
CA GLY A 263 0.72 -1.44 -3.57
C GLY A 263 0.11 -1.79 -4.93
N LEU A 264 0.93 -2.16 -5.91
CA LEU A 264 0.51 -2.48 -7.29
C LEU A 264 0.80 -3.96 -7.61
N PRO A 265 0.10 -4.56 -8.59
CA PRO A 265 0.23 -5.97 -8.95
C PRO A 265 1.54 -6.32 -9.66
N ASN A 266 2.39 -5.34 -9.95
CA ASN A 266 3.68 -5.51 -10.60
C ASN A 266 4.77 -4.94 -9.68
N PRO A 267 5.15 -5.66 -8.59
CA PRO A 267 6.17 -5.20 -7.67
C PRO A 267 7.50 -5.02 -8.39
N LYS A 268 8.04 -3.82 -8.29
CA LYS A 268 9.37 -3.44 -8.76
C LYS A 268 10.22 -3.14 -7.54
N LYS A 269 11.27 -3.93 -7.31
CA LYS A 269 12.10 -3.91 -6.12
C LYS A 269 13.53 -3.54 -6.47
N LEU A 270 14.14 -2.70 -5.64
CA LEU A 270 15.51 -2.30 -5.81
C LEU A 270 16.44 -3.49 -5.52
N TRP A 271 17.35 -3.77 -6.44
CA TRP A 271 18.39 -4.79 -6.31
C TRP A 271 19.76 -4.19 -5.97
N GLY A 272 20.10 -3.11 -6.66
CA GLY A 272 21.40 -2.46 -6.51
C GLY A 272 21.47 -1.17 -7.33
N ARG A 273 22.66 -0.62 -7.43
CA ARG A 273 22.93 0.58 -8.22
C ARG A 273 24.29 0.51 -8.90
N ILE A 274 24.37 1.09 -10.09
CA ILE A 274 25.62 1.29 -10.85
C ILE A 274 25.98 2.77 -10.72
N ASN A 275 27.19 3.05 -10.23
CA ASN A 275 27.65 4.41 -9.95
C ASN A 275 28.41 5.03 -11.12
N ARG A 276 28.02 4.71 -12.35
CA ARG A 276 28.54 5.34 -13.57
C ARG A 276 27.42 5.62 -14.57
N ASP A 277 27.65 6.53 -15.48
CA ASP A 277 26.75 6.75 -16.61
C ASP A 277 26.80 5.55 -17.56
N LEU A 278 25.65 5.21 -18.10
CA LEU A 278 25.50 4.22 -19.16
C LEU A 278 25.11 4.94 -20.45
N LYS A 279 25.81 4.64 -21.54
CA LYS A 279 25.65 5.36 -22.82
C LYS A 279 24.73 4.60 -23.78
N LYS A 280 24.01 5.35 -24.59
CA LYS A 280 23.20 4.81 -25.68
C LYS A 280 24.03 3.89 -26.56
N GLY A 281 23.48 2.71 -26.89
CA GLY A 281 24.13 1.69 -27.70
C GLY A 281 25.04 0.75 -26.91
N GLU A 282 25.32 1.00 -25.62
CA GLU A 282 26.00 0.02 -24.78
C GLU A 282 25.11 -1.22 -24.62
N LYS A 283 25.76 -2.38 -24.66
CA LYS A 283 25.15 -3.69 -24.45
C LYS A 283 25.62 -4.23 -23.13
N ILE A 284 24.67 -4.43 -22.22
CA ILE A 284 24.92 -4.95 -20.87
C ILE A 284 24.52 -6.42 -20.89
N ASP A 285 25.49 -7.29 -20.72
CA ASP A 285 25.25 -8.71 -20.57
C ASP A 285 24.93 -9.01 -19.13
N VAL A 286 23.87 -9.78 -18.89
CA VAL A 286 23.37 -10.13 -17.54
C VAL A 286 23.34 -11.65 -17.44
N VAL A 287 24.13 -12.19 -16.51
CA VAL A 287 24.06 -13.59 -16.10
C VAL A 287 23.10 -13.69 -14.92
N ILE A 288 22.08 -14.51 -15.06
CA ILE A 288 20.98 -14.65 -14.13
C ILE A 288 20.99 -16.07 -13.56
N ASP A 289 21.19 -16.21 -12.26
CA ASP A 289 20.95 -17.47 -11.55
C ASP A 289 19.45 -17.55 -11.20
N ASN A 290 18.71 -18.30 -12.00
CA ASN A 290 17.25 -18.27 -12.03
C ASN A 290 16.64 -19.29 -11.05
N LYS A 291 16.30 -18.86 -9.82
CA LYS A 291 15.77 -19.71 -8.75
C LYS A 291 14.32 -19.41 -8.37
N TYR A 292 13.81 -18.22 -8.73
CA TYR A 292 12.47 -17.81 -8.37
C TYR A 292 11.41 -18.31 -9.34
N ASP A 293 10.50 -19.17 -8.87
CA ASP A 293 9.43 -19.75 -9.69
C ASP A 293 8.21 -18.82 -9.79
N VAL A 294 7.87 -18.42 -11.01
CA VAL A 294 6.67 -17.62 -11.32
C VAL A 294 5.55 -18.42 -12.00
N SER A 295 5.75 -19.73 -12.23
CA SER A 295 4.81 -20.59 -12.93
C SER A 295 3.46 -20.72 -12.22
N THR A 296 3.48 -20.69 -10.88
CA THR A 296 2.30 -20.86 -10.02
C THR A 296 1.25 -19.78 -10.24
N TYR A 297 1.66 -18.56 -10.58
CA TYR A 297 0.76 -17.43 -10.85
C TYR A 297 0.87 -16.90 -12.29
N LYS A 298 1.60 -17.61 -13.17
CA LYS A 298 1.83 -17.24 -14.57
C LYS A 298 2.39 -15.82 -14.72
N GLY A 299 3.26 -15.43 -13.81
CA GLY A 299 3.89 -14.14 -13.78
C GLY A 299 5.01 -14.00 -14.79
N LYS A 300 5.54 -12.77 -14.94
CA LYS A 300 6.72 -12.47 -15.72
C LYS A 300 7.81 -11.87 -14.86
N LYS A 301 9.06 -12.15 -15.24
CA LYS A 301 10.25 -11.64 -14.56
C LYS A 301 11.01 -10.71 -15.49
N LYS A 302 11.38 -9.53 -14.96
CA LYS A 302 12.16 -8.54 -15.70
C LYS A 302 13.26 -7.96 -14.85
N ILE A 303 14.36 -7.62 -15.49
CA ILE A 303 15.38 -6.73 -14.94
C ILE A 303 15.18 -5.36 -15.58
N VAL A 304 15.21 -4.31 -14.77
CA VAL A 304 15.00 -2.94 -15.20
C VAL A 304 16.14 -2.08 -14.70
N LEU A 305 16.86 -1.46 -15.61
CA LEU A 305 17.84 -0.40 -15.32
C LEU A 305 17.17 0.95 -15.50
N SER A 306 17.25 1.82 -14.52
CA SER A 306 16.61 3.13 -14.59
C SER A 306 17.32 4.14 -13.70
N ASN A 307 17.41 5.40 -14.16
CA ASN A 307 17.69 6.49 -13.24
C ASN A 307 16.41 6.94 -12.52
N ALA A 308 16.55 7.81 -11.56
CA ALA A 308 15.44 8.42 -10.84
C ALA A 308 15.67 9.93 -10.73
N THR A 309 14.58 10.68 -10.76
CA THR A 309 14.61 12.13 -10.47
C THR A 309 14.22 12.37 -9.00
N LYS A 310 14.33 13.61 -8.53
CA LYS A 310 13.88 14.02 -7.19
C LYS A 310 12.39 13.74 -6.95
N PHE A 311 11.59 13.60 -8.01
CA PHE A 311 10.17 13.26 -7.97
C PHE A 311 9.91 11.74 -8.11
N GLY A 312 10.96 10.91 -8.09
CA GLY A 312 10.87 9.47 -8.22
C GLY A 312 11.10 8.95 -9.64
N GLY A 313 10.61 7.72 -9.91
CA GLY A 313 10.74 7.06 -11.21
C GLY A 313 9.76 7.60 -12.26
N LYS A 314 9.76 6.99 -13.46
CA LYS A 314 8.91 7.38 -14.59
C LYS A 314 7.43 7.22 -14.27
N ASN A 315 6.70 8.33 -14.11
CA ASN A 315 5.27 8.36 -13.83
C ASN A 315 4.58 9.47 -14.64
N LYS A 316 4.17 9.13 -15.85
CA LYS A 316 3.43 10.06 -16.72
C LYS A 316 1.98 10.24 -16.29
N PHE A 317 1.38 9.23 -15.62
CA PHE A 317 -0.03 9.26 -15.23
C PHE A 317 -0.34 10.46 -14.33
N LEU A 318 0.51 10.71 -13.34
CA LEU A 318 0.31 11.82 -12.40
C LEU A 318 0.27 13.18 -13.12
N GLY A 319 1.25 13.43 -13.99
CA GLY A 319 1.32 14.68 -14.76
C GLY A 319 0.12 14.88 -15.69
N ILE A 320 -0.29 13.81 -16.40
CA ILE A 320 -1.47 13.84 -17.27
C ILE A 320 -2.73 14.10 -16.46
N SER A 321 -2.91 13.45 -15.30
CA SER A 321 -4.08 13.63 -14.45
C SER A 321 -4.21 15.07 -13.96
N TYR A 322 -3.11 15.72 -13.54
CA TYR A 322 -3.12 17.13 -13.16
C TYR A 322 -3.54 18.04 -14.33
N ILE A 323 -3.03 17.79 -15.54
CA ILE A 323 -3.43 18.57 -16.73
C ILE A 323 -4.92 18.40 -17.03
N VAL A 324 -5.44 17.16 -17.00
CA VAL A 324 -6.85 16.88 -17.27
C VAL A 324 -7.75 17.61 -16.26
N VAL A 325 -7.44 17.49 -14.96
CA VAL A 325 -8.20 18.18 -13.91
C VAL A 325 -8.10 19.71 -14.08
N GLY A 326 -6.93 20.22 -14.42
CA GLY A 326 -6.73 21.65 -14.69
C GLY A 326 -7.58 22.16 -15.85
N VAL A 327 -7.61 21.43 -16.97
CA VAL A 327 -8.44 21.76 -18.13
C VAL A 327 -9.93 21.71 -17.77
N LEU A 328 -10.39 20.67 -17.06
CA LEU A 328 -11.78 20.57 -16.60
C LEU A 328 -12.16 21.75 -15.68
N SER A 329 -11.25 22.16 -14.78
CA SER A 329 -11.47 23.33 -13.92
C SER A 329 -11.63 24.62 -14.73
N LEU A 330 -10.80 24.84 -15.76
CA LEU A 330 -10.95 25.99 -16.64
C LEU A 330 -12.24 25.96 -17.44
N LEU A 331 -12.65 24.78 -17.92
CA LEU A 331 -13.94 24.62 -18.58
C LEU A 331 -15.10 24.97 -17.63
N CYS A 332 -15.07 24.55 -16.37
CA CYS A 332 -16.05 24.96 -15.38
C CYS A 332 -16.05 26.48 -15.16
N ALA A 333 -14.87 27.11 -15.07
CA ALA A 333 -14.76 28.56 -14.93
C ALA A 333 -15.45 29.33 -16.08
N ILE A 334 -15.49 28.76 -17.30
CA ILE A 334 -16.14 29.35 -18.48
C ILE A 334 -17.63 29.01 -18.46
N LEU A 335 -18.01 27.77 -18.18
CA LEU A 335 -19.40 27.30 -18.31
C LEU A 335 -20.32 27.88 -17.23
N PHE A 336 -19.84 28.06 -15.99
CA PHE A 336 -20.67 28.62 -14.92
C PHE A 336 -21.21 30.03 -15.21
N PRO A 337 -20.43 31.02 -15.65
CA PRO A 337 -20.97 32.33 -16.01
C PRO A 337 -21.95 32.29 -17.20
N ILE A 338 -21.69 31.40 -18.16
CA ILE A 338 -22.58 31.24 -19.32
C ILE A 338 -23.94 30.69 -18.87
N GLY A 339 -23.94 29.59 -18.09
CA GLY A 339 -25.16 29.01 -17.55
C GLY A 339 -25.98 29.99 -16.72
N TYR A 340 -25.30 30.79 -15.89
CA TYR A 340 -25.93 31.81 -15.08
C TYR A 340 -26.59 32.92 -15.93
N LYS A 341 -25.92 33.39 -17.00
CA LYS A 341 -26.52 34.37 -17.92
C LYS A 341 -27.78 33.84 -18.60
N PHE A 342 -27.76 32.57 -19.00
CA PHE A 342 -28.94 31.93 -19.60
C PHE A 342 -30.10 31.81 -18.62
N GLN A 343 -29.85 31.46 -17.36
CA GLN A 343 -30.87 31.37 -16.33
C GLN A 343 -31.49 32.74 -16.03
N LYS A 344 -30.66 33.79 -15.87
CA LYS A 344 -31.12 35.15 -15.61
C LYS A 344 -31.84 35.78 -16.78
N GLY A 345 -31.57 35.37 -18.03
CA GLY A 345 -32.31 35.75 -19.22
C GLY A 345 -33.75 35.21 -19.17
N LYS A 346 -33.90 33.91 -18.87
CA LYS A 346 -35.23 33.27 -18.77
C LYS A 346 -36.12 33.86 -17.66
N GLU A 347 -35.52 34.28 -16.53
CA GLU A 347 -36.28 34.97 -15.45
C GLU A 347 -36.79 36.37 -15.84
N LYS A 348 -36.22 37.03 -16.86
CA LYS A 348 -36.67 38.35 -17.33
C LYS A 348 -37.76 38.25 -18.37
N ASP A 349 -37.90 37.08 -19.01
CA ASP A 349 -38.88 36.84 -20.07
C ASP A 349 -40.16 36.16 -19.53
N LEU A 350 -40.24 35.89 -18.19
CA LEU A 350 -41.39 35.44 -17.41
C LEU A 350 -41.97 36.60 -16.56
#